data_bb5a284170e613b4247b2ae29febc385
#
_entry.id   bb5a284170e613b4247b2ae29febc385
#
_cell.length_a   1.000
_cell.length_b   1.000
_cell.length_c   1.000
_cell.angle_alpha   90.00
_cell.angle_beta   90.00
_cell.angle_gamma   90.00
#
_symmetry.space_group_name_H-M   'P 1'
#
loop_
_entity.id
_entity.type
_entity.pdbx_description
1 polymer ?
#
loop_
_entity_poly.entity_id
_entity_poly.type
_entity_poly.pdbx_seq_one_letter_code
_entity_poly.pdbx_strand_id
1 'polypeptide(L)'
;MAQLTPEDAGAGWRLLPHTADAILEAWGPDRASCLSQALLGLVRSFAEVPDTAATQLLPIAAPPGGPEDVLVSLLEDLLYVVDVFAVVPVRFHLTETEGGGVAGDMEVVPAAEVEVVGPVPKGVSYHGLSMGPRDGGWRCHVLIDV
;
A
#
# COMPACT_ATOMS: atom_id res chain seq x y z
N MET A 1 25.68 13.27 -9.32
CA MET A 1 24.25 12.96 -9.47
C MET A 1 23.99 11.53 -8.99
N ALA A 2 23.04 11.36 -8.12
CA ALA A 2 22.67 10.02 -7.71
C ALA A 2 22.06 9.28 -8.89
N GLN A 3 22.57 8.11 -9.19
CA GLN A 3 22.03 7.27 -10.24
C GLN A 3 20.72 6.66 -9.74
N LEU A 4 19.66 6.73 -10.54
CA LEU A 4 18.40 6.08 -10.19
C LEU A 4 18.59 4.57 -10.20
N THR A 5 18.13 3.92 -9.15
CA THR A 5 18.04 2.47 -9.13
C THR A 5 16.83 2.04 -9.98
N PRO A 6 16.74 0.79 -10.40
CA PRO A 6 15.55 0.30 -11.12
C PRO A 6 14.25 0.55 -10.35
N GLU A 7 14.29 0.49 -9.02
CA GLU A 7 13.11 0.75 -8.18
C GLU A 7 12.69 2.22 -8.27
N ASP A 8 13.65 3.15 -8.34
CA ASP A 8 13.35 4.58 -8.39
C ASP A 8 12.90 5.04 -9.77
N ALA A 9 13.25 4.32 -10.83
CA ALA A 9 12.94 4.69 -12.21
C ALA A 9 11.49 4.38 -12.62
N GLY A 10 10.78 3.53 -11.89
CA GLY A 10 9.42 3.13 -12.21
C GLY A 10 8.50 3.24 -11.01
N ALA A 11 7.88 2.14 -10.64
CA ALA A 11 7.04 2.02 -9.48
C ALA A 11 7.63 0.99 -8.51
N GLY A 12 7.41 1.19 -7.24
CA GLY A 12 7.93 0.25 -6.25
C GLY A 12 7.59 0.66 -4.83
N TRP A 13 8.12 -0.09 -3.91
CA TRP A 13 8.00 0.16 -2.48
C TRP A 13 9.26 -0.35 -1.79
N ARG A 14 9.49 0.15 -0.59
CA ARG A 14 10.55 -0.39 0.26
C ARG A 14 10.15 -0.25 1.73
N LEU A 15 10.72 -1.12 2.56
CA LEU A 15 10.58 -1.07 4.00
C LEU A 15 11.93 -0.76 4.61
N LEU A 16 11.95 0.24 5.48
CA LEU A 16 13.16 0.64 6.18
C LEU A 16 12.97 0.38 7.67
N PRO A 17 13.96 -0.20 8.37
CA PRO A 17 13.85 -0.42 9.80
C PRO A 17 13.81 0.89 10.56
N HIS A 18 13.02 0.90 11.63
CA HIS A 18 12.92 2.04 12.53
C HIS A 18 12.56 1.48 13.90
N THR A 19 13.32 1.75 14.91
CA THR A 19 13.21 1.25 16.30
C THR A 19 12.20 0.10 16.51
N ALA A 20 10.94 0.42 16.86
CA ALA A 20 9.86 -0.57 17.07
C ALA A 20 8.88 -0.61 15.90
N ASP A 21 9.13 0.15 14.85
CA ASP A 21 8.23 0.32 13.72
C ASP A 21 8.98 0.05 12.42
N ALA A 22 8.26 0.15 11.29
CA ALA A 22 8.87 0.13 9.98
C ALA A 22 8.44 1.37 9.20
N ILE A 23 9.29 1.83 8.31
CA ILE A 23 8.97 2.92 7.39
C ILE A 23 8.67 2.29 6.03
N LEU A 24 7.50 2.59 5.50
CA LEU A 24 7.11 2.20 4.15
C LEU A 24 7.28 3.38 3.22
N GLU A 25 8.04 3.19 2.16
CA GLU A 25 8.13 4.15 1.05
C GLU A 25 7.60 3.49 -0.20
N ALA A 26 6.88 4.25 -1.02
CA ALA A 26 6.38 3.77 -2.30
C ALA A 26 6.42 4.90 -3.32
N TRP A 27 6.47 4.52 -4.59
CA TRP A 27 6.55 5.48 -5.69
C TRP A 27 5.91 4.91 -6.94
N GLY A 28 5.57 5.79 -7.86
CA GLY A 28 5.00 5.40 -9.14
C GLY A 28 4.91 6.60 -10.07
N PRO A 29 4.63 6.36 -11.36
CA PRO A 29 4.53 7.44 -12.34
C PRO A 29 3.34 8.37 -12.10
N ASP A 30 2.30 7.89 -11.43
CA ASP A 30 1.12 8.67 -11.07
C ASP A 30 0.65 8.34 -9.67
N ARG A 31 -0.37 9.06 -9.19
CA ARG A 31 -0.88 8.89 -7.83
C ARG A 31 -1.45 7.49 -7.60
N ALA A 32 -2.25 6.98 -8.52
CA ALA A 32 -2.87 5.66 -8.37
C ALA A 32 -1.82 4.56 -8.30
N SER A 33 -0.77 4.62 -9.12
CA SER A 33 0.33 3.66 -9.07
C SER A 33 1.07 3.71 -7.75
N CYS A 34 1.35 4.91 -7.25
CA CYS A 34 2.02 5.11 -5.96
C CYS A 34 1.19 4.50 -4.82
N LEU A 35 -0.13 4.76 -4.81
CA LEU A 35 -1.03 4.20 -3.82
C LEU A 35 -1.07 2.68 -3.89
N SER A 36 -1.14 2.11 -5.08
CA SER A 36 -1.12 0.65 -5.27
C SER A 36 0.16 0.03 -4.73
N GLN A 37 1.29 0.68 -4.96
CA GLN A 37 2.58 0.18 -4.45
C GLN A 37 2.67 0.30 -2.92
N ALA A 38 2.09 1.33 -2.34
CA ALA A 38 2.04 1.46 -0.89
C ALA A 38 1.20 0.33 -0.27
N LEU A 39 0.05 0.03 -0.84
CA LEU A 39 -0.79 -1.07 -0.40
C LEU A 39 -0.06 -2.41 -0.52
N LEU A 40 0.59 -2.64 -1.65
CA LEU A 40 1.36 -3.86 -1.88
C LEU A 40 2.50 -4.00 -0.87
N GLY A 41 3.24 -2.92 -0.62
CA GLY A 41 4.32 -2.92 0.35
C GLY A 41 3.84 -3.23 1.77
N LEU A 42 2.68 -2.71 2.14
CA LEU A 42 2.08 -3.02 3.44
C LEU A 42 1.79 -4.51 3.56
N VAL A 43 1.18 -5.12 2.54
CA VAL A 43 0.91 -6.57 2.52
C VAL A 43 2.22 -7.35 2.61
N ARG A 44 3.21 -7.00 1.81
CA ARG A 44 4.48 -7.72 1.76
C ARG A 44 5.31 -7.61 3.04
N SER A 45 4.97 -6.67 3.92
CA SER A 45 5.60 -6.58 5.24
C SER A 45 5.25 -7.77 6.12
N PHE A 46 4.12 -8.43 5.91
CA PHE A 46 3.68 -9.54 6.76
C PHE A 46 3.30 -10.82 6.01
N ALA A 47 3.17 -10.79 4.69
CA ALA A 47 2.69 -11.95 3.93
C ALA A 47 3.42 -12.13 2.60
N GLU A 48 3.70 -13.38 2.27
CA GLU A 48 4.08 -13.79 0.93
C GLU A 48 2.94 -14.60 0.32
N VAL A 49 2.59 -14.31 -0.92
CA VAL A 49 1.45 -14.89 -1.60
C VAL A 49 1.92 -15.69 -2.81
N PRO A 50 1.50 -16.96 -2.95
CA PRO A 50 1.82 -17.73 -4.15
C PRO A 50 1.16 -17.11 -5.39
N ASP A 51 1.89 -17.04 -6.50
CA ASP A 51 1.37 -16.49 -7.76
C ASP A 51 0.20 -17.30 -8.31
N THR A 52 0.07 -18.55 -7.91
CA THR A 52 -0.94 -19.47 -8.39
C THR A 52 -2.23 -19.47 -7.55
N ALA A 53 -2.30 -18.67 -6.49
CA ALA A 53 -3.46 -18.62 -5.63
C ALA A 53 -4.68 -18.09 -6.40
N ALA A 54 -5.84 -18.75 -6.22
CA ALA A 54 -7.08 -18.27 -6.79
C ALA A 54 -7.54 -17.02 -6.05
N THR A 55 -8.00 -16.00 -6.78
CA THR A 55 -8.36 -14.72 -6.19
C THR A 55 -9.87 -14.46 -6.28
N GLN A 56 -10.34 -13.60 -5.38
CA GLN A 56 -11.66 -12.99 -5.41
C GLN A 56 -11.48 -11.50 -5.43
N LEU A 57 -12.46 -10.76 -5.92
CA LEU A 57 -12.43 -9.30 -5.94
C LEU A 57 -13.18 -8.74 -4.73
N LEU A 58 -12.57 -7.78 -4.06
CA LEU A 58 -13.23 -6.96 -3.05
C LEU A 58 -13.05 -5.48 -3.41
N PRO A 59 -14.08 -4.65 -3.21
CA PRO A 59 -13.95 -3.23 -3.47
C PRO A 59 -13.07 -2.53 -2.44
N ILE A 60 -12.41 -1.47 -2.86
CA ILE A 60 -11.70 -0.54 -1.99
C ILE A 60 -11.93 0.88 -2.49
N ALA A 61 -12.08 1.81 -1.58
CA ALA A 61 -12.28 3.20 -1.94
C ALA A 61 -11.84 4.13 -0.83
N ALA A 62 -11.42 5.33 -1.20
CA ALA A 62 -11.18 6.42 -0.28
C ALA A 62 -11.94 7.65 -0.79
N PRO A 63 -12.64 8.38 0.09
CA PRO A 63 -13.33 9.60 -0.31
C PRO A 63 -12.35 10.68 -0.72
N PRO A 64 -12.82 11.71 -1.46
CA PRO A 64 -11.99 12.86 -1.78
C PRO A 64 -11.38 13.50 -0.55
N GLY A 65 -10.09 13.87 -0.66
CA GLY A 65 -9.35 14.47 0.45
C GLY A 65 -7.93 14.78 0.02
N GLY A 66 -7.12 15.26 0.96
CA GLY A 66 -5.71 15.47 0.72
C GLY A 66 -4.98 14.17 0.42
N PRO A 67 -3.82 14.24 -0.28
CA PRO A 67 -3.10 13.01 -0.65
C PRO A 67 -2.75 12.11 0.52
N GLU A 68 -2.34 12.68 1.64
CA GLU A 68 -1.99 11.93 2.85
C GLU A 68 -3.22 11.26 3.46
N ASP A 69 -4.35 11.94 3.48
CA ASP A 69 -5.60 11.37 4.02
C ASP A 69 -6.09 10.20 3.18
N VAL A 70 -6.00 10.32 1.85
CA VAL A 70 -6.36 9.22 0.94
C VAL A 70 -5.45 8.02 1.16
N LEU A 71 -4.15 8.25 1.31
CA LEU A 71 -3.18 7.18 1.58
C LEU A 71 -3.51 6.45 2.87
N VAL A 72 -3.71 7.17 3.97
CA VAL A 72 -4.01 6.57 5.27
C VAL A 72 -5.33 5.82 5.22
N SER A 73 -6.35 6.39 4.59
CA SER A 73 -7.65 5.75 4.45
C SER A 73 -7.54 4.39 3.76
N LEU A 74 -6.80 4.32 2.66
CA LEU A 74 -6.61 3.06 1.93
C LEU A 74 -5.81 2.03 2.74
N LEU A 75 -4.74 2.46 3.41
CA LEU A 75 -3.93 1.55 4.22
C LEU A 75 -4.73 0.99 5.40
N GLU A 76 -5.51 1.83 6.06
CA GLU A 76 -6.36 1.38 7.18
C GLU A 76 -7.48 0.46 6.70
N ASP A 77 -8.08 0.73 5.55
CA ASP A 77 -9.10 -0.15 4.97
C ASP A 77 -8.52 -1.52 4.64
N LEU A 78 -7.29 -1.55 4.13
CA LEU A 78 -6.61 -2.82 3.86
C LEU A 78 -6.43 -3.64 5.13
N LEU A 79 -5.95 -3.01 6.19
CA LEU A 79 -5.76 -3.70 7.47
C LEU A 79 -7.09 -4.19 8.04
N TYR A 80 -8.14 -3.42 7.89
CA TYR A 80 -9.49 -3.82 8.29
C TYR A 80 -9.95 -5.08 7.53
N VAL A 81 -9.76 -5.10 6.22
CA VAL A 81 -10.15 -6.23 5.37
C VAL A 81 -9.39 -7.49 5.79
N VAL A 82 -8.10 -7.38 6.04
CA VAL A 82 -7.27 -8.51 6.49
C VAL A 82 -7.78 -9.04 7.82
N ASP A 83 -8.09 -8.16 8.75
CA ASP A 83 -8.52 -8.56 10.10
C ASP A 83 -9.92 -9.17 10.09
N VAL A 84 -10.87 -8.51 9.41
CA VAL A 84 -12.29 -8.87 9.50
C VAL A 84 -12.65 -10.02 8.56
N PHE A 85 -12.11 -10.02 7.34
CA PHE A 85 -12.50 -11.00 6.32
C PHE A 85 -11.53 -12.17 6.21
N ALA A 86 -10.42 -12.14 6.94
CA ALA A 86 -9.40 -13.20 6.90
C ALA A 86 -8.91 -13.47 5.48
N VAL A 87 -8.69 -12.40 4.73
CA VAL A 87 -8.14 -12.46 3.37
C VAL A 87 -6.92 -11.56 3.28
N VAL A 88 -6.08 -11.80 2.26
CA VAL A 88 -4.90 -10.99 2.02
C VAL A 88 -4.95 -10.48 0.59
N PRO A 89 -4.97 -9.14 0.40
CA PRO A 89 -4.93 -8.57 -0.93
C PRO A 89 -3.58 -8.81 -1.60
N VAL A 90 -3.62 -9.12 -2.89
CA VAL A 90 -2.41 -9.46 -3.66
C VAL A 90 -2.20 -8.57 -4.87
N ARG A 91 -3.26 -7.96 -5.38
CA ARG A 91 -3.21 -7.01 -6.50
C ARG A 91 -4.28 -5.94 -6.31
N PHE A 92 -4.00 -4.74 -6.84
CA PHE A 92 -4.85 -3.57 -6.67
C PHE A 92 -5.10 -2.92 -8.01
N HIS A 93 -6.35 -2.61 -8.28
CA HIS A 93 -6.81 -1.96 -9.51
C HIS A 93 -7.51 -0.66 -9.11
N LEU A 94 -6.73 0.40 -8.98
CA LEU A 94 -7.22 1.69 -8.49
C LEU A 94 -7.36 2.70 -9.62
N THR A 95 -8.44 3.48 -9.58
CA THR A 95 -8.64 4.62 -10.45
C THR A 95 -9.00 5.85 -9.63
N GLU A 96 -8.59 7.01 -10.10
CA GLU A 96 -8.95 8.26 -9.46
C GLU A 96 -10.38 8.61 -9.78
N THR A 97 -11.10 9.09 -8.78
CA THR A 97 -12.48 9.57 -8.91
C THR A 97 -12.48 11.09 -8.93
N GLU A 98 -13.63 11.69 -9.26
CA GLU A 98 -13.77 13.13 -9.21
C GLU A 98 -13.52 13.66 -7.81
N GLY A 99 -12.90 14.83 -7.72
CA GLY A 99 -12.66 15.51 -6.45
C GLY A 99 -11.48 14.97 -5.65
N GLY A 100 -10.68 14.07 -6.23
CA GLY A 100 -9.45 13.60 -5.57
C GLY A 100 -9.62 12.34 -4.73
N GLY A 101 -10.72 11.63 -4.87
CA GLY A 101 -10.89 10.30 -4.27
C GLY A 101 -10.28 9.21 -5.14
N VAL A 102 -10.33 7.99 -4.64
CA VAL A 102 -9.83 6.81 -5.34
C VAL A 102 -10.81 5.66 -5.10
N ALA A 103 -11.04 4.87 -6.12
CA ALA A 103 -11.88 3.67 -6.01
C ALA A 103 -11.34 2.56 -6.91
N GLY A 104 -11.66 1.34 -6.59
CA GLY A 104 -11.25 0.21 -7.39
C GLY A 104 -11.53 -1.11 -6.71
N ASP A 105 -10.77 -2.11 -7.11
CA ASP A 105 -10.90 -3.48 -6.62
C ASP A 105 -9.56 -3.99 -6.14
N MET A 106 -9.61 -4.87 -5.15
CA MET A 106 -8.48 -5.68 -4.72
C MET A 106 -8.73 -7.13 -5.11
N GLU A 107 -7.71 -7.79 -5.65
CA GLU A 107 -7.72 -9.24 -5.75
C GLU A 107 -7.21 -9.79 -4.44
N VAL A 108 -7.99 -10.66 -3.79
CA VAL A 108 -7.67 -11.18 -2.46
C VAL A 108 -7.63 -12.70 -2.47
N VAL A 109 -6.84 -13.26 -1.56
CA VAL A 109 -6.75 -14.71 -1.33
C VAL A 109 -7.05 -15.00 0.14
N PRO A 110 -7.53 -16.22 0.48
CA PRO A 110 -7.72 -16.56 1.89
C PRO A 110 -6.41 -16.45 2.68
N ALA A 111 -6.48 -15.92 3.88
CA ALA A 111 -5.29 -15.77 4.73
C ALA A 111 -4.59 -17.10 5.00
N ALA A 112 -5.34 -18.20 5.02
CA ALA A 112 -4.79 -19.55 5.23
C ALA A 112 -3.88 -20.01 4.10
N GLU A 113 -3.95 -19.37 2.92
CA GLU A 113 -3.16 -19.76 1.75
C GLU A 113 -1.88 -18.92 1.59
N VAL A 114 -1.62 -17.98 2.50
CA VAL A 114 -0.42 -17.16 2.45
C VAL A 114 0.57 -17.57 3.53
N GLU A 115 1.85 -17.29 3.28
CA GLU A 115 2.89 -17.47 4.27
C GLU A 115 3.03 -16.17 5.08
N VAL A 116 2.94 -16.28 6.40
CA VAL A 116 3.15 -15.12 7.28
C VAL A 116 4.65 -14.97 7.49
N VAL A 117 5.19 -13.81 7.09
CA VAL A 117 6.63 -13.55 7.15
C VAL A 117 6.98 -12.44 8.15
N GLY A 118 5.99 -11.83 8.77
CA GLY A 118 6.18 -10.79 9.77
C GLY A 118 4.89 -10.49 10.52
N PRO A 119 4.95 -9.57 11.49
CA PRO A 119 3.74 -9.20 12.23
C PRO A 119 2.79 -8.39 11.35
N VAL A 120 1.49 -8.67 11.47
CA VAL A 120 0.47 -7.84 10.82
C VAL A 120 0.47 -6.48 11.48
N PRO A 121 0.62 -5.39 10.71
CA PRO A 121 0.63 -4.05 11.27
C PRO A 121 -0.66 -3.73 12.03
N LYS A 122 -0.54 -2.97 13.10
CA LYS A 122 -1.68 -2.52 13.90
C LYS A 122 -2.33 -1.28 13.31
N GLY A 123 -1.57 -0.50 12.57
CA GLY A 123 -2.04 0.74 11.96
C GLY A 123 -0.90 1.51 11.33
N VAL A 124 -1.21 2.72 10.92
CA VAL A 124 -0.24 3.63 10.32
C VAL A 124 -0.25 4.94 11.10
N SER A 125 0.89 5.62 11.14
CA SER A 125 1.05 6.86 11.88
C SER A 125 1.08 8.06 10.94
N TYR A 126 0.49 9.17 11.40
CA TYR A 126 0.61 10.45 10.71
C TYR A 126 1.97 11.12 10.93
N HIS A 127 2.78 10.60 11.86
CA HIS A 127 4.09 11.16 12.14
C HIS A 127 5.02 10.97 10.94
N GLY A 128 5.53 12.05 10.38
CA GLY A 128 6.41 12.00 9.23
C GLY A 128 5.72 11.59 7.91
N LEU A 129 4.40 11.53 7.90
CA LEU A 129 3.62 11.15 6.74
C LEU A 129 3.79 12.14 5.61
N SER A 130 4.07 11.65 4.41
CA SER A 130 4.10 12.48 3.21
C SER A 130 3.58 11.70 2.01
N MET A 131 2.94 12.41 1.10
CA MET A 131 2.46 11.89 -0.18
C MET A 131 2.37 13.05 -1.15
N GLY A 132 3.11 13.00 -2.25
CA GLY A 132 3.07 14.08 -3.21
C GLY A 132 3.90 13.82 -4.46
N PRO A 133 3.82 14.76 -5.42
CA PRO A 133 4.62 14.71 -6.63
C PRO A 133 6.11 14.84 -6.32
N ARG A 134 6.92 14.05 -7.01
CA ARG A 134 8.36 14.11 -6.88
C ARG A 134 9.04 13.52 -8.12
N ASP A 135 9.97 14.26 -8.70
CA ASP A 135 10.80 13.80 -9.81
C ASP A 135 10.00 13.23 -11.00
N GLY A 136 8.92 13.91 -11.37
CA GLY A 136 8.08 13.50 -12.49
C GLY A 136 7.09 12.39 -12.18
N GLY A 137 7.04 11.93 -10.95
CA GLY A 137 6.11 10.92 -10.48
C GLY A 137 5.53 11.28 -9.13
N TRP A 138 5.16 10.27 -8.38
CA TRP A 138 4.61 10.40 -7.02
C TRP A 138 5.42 9.55 -6.06
N ARG A 139 5.54 10.03 -4.83
CA ARG A 139 6.22 9.29 -3.76
C ARG A 139 5.49 9.48 -2.45
N CYS A 140 5.47 8.45 -1.62
CA CYS A 140 4.93 8.52 -0.27
C CYS A 140 5.89 7.91 0.74
N HIS A 141 5.70 8.33 1.99
CA HIS A 141 6.46 7.88 3.15
C HIS A 141 5.49 7.76 4.31
N VAL A 142 5.44 6.58 4.93
CA VAL A 142 4.52 6.34 6.04
C VAL A 142 5.16 5.42 7.07
N LEU A 143 4.95 5.75 8.35
CA LEU A 143 5.41 4.96 9.48
C LEU A 143 4.33 3.90 9.79
N ILE A 144 4.74 2.64 9.80
CA ILE A 144 3.87 1.50 10.08
C ILE A 144 4.07 1.07 11.52
N ASP A 145 2.98 1.00 12.27
CA ASP A 145 2.96 0.57 13.66
C ASP A 145 2.79 -0.95 13.73
N VAL A 146 3.79 -1.63 14.22
CA VAL A 146 3.78 -3.09 14.35
C VAL A 146 3.71 -3.54 15.85
#